data_856a1d461ec865edc0d2397e3e505e68
#
_entry.id   856a1d461ec865edc0d2397e3e505e68
#
_cell.length_a   1.000
_cell.length_b   1.000
_cell.length_c   1.000
_cell.angle_alpha   90.00
_cell.angle_beta   90.00
_cell.angle_gamma   90.00
#
_symmetry.space_group_name_H-M   'P 1'
#
loop_
_entity.id
_entity.type
_entity.pdbx_description
1 polymer ?
#
loop_
_entity_poly.entity_id
_entity_poly.type
_entity_poly.pdbx_seq_one_letter_code
_entity_poly.pdbx_strand_id
1 'polypeptide(L)'
;MKPIVAYHKIIDFLMRQPFFEDALHKTLSELKISKEDKTGIYPSILDAHVFEPNEKGATPFNYFLTNAKLTSDQEKLYKLWRDNTLFSFFEVVDIKKPQIVDIVSNKPYKIDSLLASVDVKPGDLITARIVPKDEKKDTWVILAGNATSYPKEAIEMLKSELSKSSYGINELDIIKYAYTQAL
;
A
#
# COMPACT_ATOMS: atom_id res chain seq x y z
N MET A 1 -1.76 19.83 1.34
CA MET A 1 -0.58 19.12 1.91
C MET A 1 -0.08 18.12 0.87
N LYS A 2 1.27 17.94 0.73
CA LYS A 2 1.79 16.90 -0.19
C LYS A 2 1.44 15.50 0.34
N PRO A 3 0.99 14.55 -0.50
CA PRO A 3 0.56 13.22 -0.05
C PRO A 3 1.59 12.46 0.79
N ILE A 4 2.86 12.51 0.40
CA ILE A 4 3.94 11.86 1.16
C ILE A 4 4.06 12.41 2.59
N VAL A 5 3.92 13.73 2.76
CA VAL A 5 3.97 14.37 4.09
C VAL A 5 2.75 13.97 4.92
N ALA A 6 1.59 13.85 4.26
CA ALA A 6 0.37 13.37 4.89
C ALA A 6 0.53 11.92 5.39
N TYR A 7 1.11 11.07 4.56
CA TYR A 7 1.36 9.65 4.90
C TYR A 7 2.34 9.53 6.08
N HIS A 8 3.47 10.24 6.05
CA HIS A 8 4.42 10.23 7.17
C HIS A 8 3.78 10.69 8.48
N LYS A 9 2.85 11.65 8.45
CA LYS A 9 2.13 12.07 9.66
C LYS A 9 1.32 10.92 10.29
N ILE A 10 0.74 10.04 9.46
CA ILE A 10 0.04 8.84 9.95
C ILE A 10 1.04 7.90 10.63
N ILE A 11 2.14 7.59 9.94
CA ILE A 11 3.19 6.69 10.45
C ILE A 11 3.77 7.22 11.76
N ASP A 12 4.18 8.50 11.80
CA ASP A 12 4.77 9.13 12.99
C ASP A 12 3.84 9.11 14.20
N PHE A 13 2.54 9.22 13.96
CA PHE A 13 1.54 9.13 15.04
C PHE A 13 1.38 7.68 15.52
N LEU A 14 1.26 6.72 14.60
CA LEU A 14 1.02 5.32 14.93
C LEU A 14 2.23 4.65 15.57
N MET A 15 3.45 4.97 15.12
CA MET A 15 4.70 4.45 15.70
C MET A 15 4.94 4.86 17.16
N ARG A 16 4.17 5.82 17.67
CA ARG A 16 4.16 6.20 19.10
C ARG A 16 3.11 5.44 19.91
N GLN A 17 2.34 4.56 19.28
CA GLN A 17 1.30 3.79 19.96
C GLN A 17 1.82 2.38 20.24
N PRO A 18 1.92 1.94 21.51
CA PRO A 18 2.45 0.62 21.85
C PRO A 18 1.79 -0.52 21.09
N PHE A 19 0.46 -0.49 20.96
CA PHE A 19 -0.27 -1.55 20.25
C PHE A 19 0.12 -1.70 18.77
N PHE A 20 0.50 -0.61 18.12
CA PHE A 20 0.91 -0.61 16.73
C PHE A 20 2.34 -1.10 16.58
N GLU A 21 3.23 -0.61 17.43
CA GLU A 21 4.63 -1.01 17.46
C GLU A 21 4.77 -2.51 17.79
N ASP A 22 4.03 -3.01 18.77
CA ASP A 22 4.03 -4.43 19.16
C ASP A 22 3.55 -5.33 18.03
N ALA A 23 2.43 -4.96 17.35
CA ALA A 23 1.91 -5.72 16.20
C ALA A 23 2.91 -5.76 15.04
N LEU A 24 3.53 -4.62 14.71
CA LEU A 24 4.56 -4.54 13.68
C LEU A 24 5.78 -5.40 14.01
N HIS A 25 6.30 -5.30 15.25
CA HIS A 25 7.45 -6.09 15.70
C HIS A 25 7.16 -7.59 15.68
N LYS A 26 5.96 -8.01 16.06
CA LYS A 26 5.53 -9.40 15.99
C LYS A 26 5.63 -9.93 14.55
N THR A 27 5.03 -9.21 13.59
CA THR A 27 5.06 -9.60 12.16
C THR A 27 6.49 -9.64 11.60
N LEU A 28 7.32 -8.64 11.90
CA LEU A 28 8.71 -8.62 11.46
C LEU A 28 9.52 -9.78 12.04
N SER A 29 9.28 -10.12 13.31
CA SER A 29 9.94 -11.25 13.96
C SER A 29 9.53 -12.59 13.35
N GLU A 30 8.25 -12.78 13.09
CA GLU A 30 7.71 -13.98 12.43
C GLU A 30 8.32 -14.19 11.04
N LEU A 31 8.50 -13.11 10.29
CA LEU A 31 9.08 -13.13 8.95
C LEU A 31 10.62 -13.07 8.95
N LYS A 32 11.26 -12.92 10.12
CA LYS A 32 12.71 -12.74 10.27
C LYS A 32 13.27 -11.54 9.49
N ILE A 33 12.47 -10.48 9.39
CA ILE A 33 12.83 -9.25 8.66
C ILE A 33 13.38 -8.22 9.64
N SER A 34 14.54 -7.63 9.33
CA SER A 34 15.07 -6.50 10.08
C SER A 34 14.59 -5.16 9.51
N LYS A 35 14.61 -4.10 10.34
CA LYS A 35 14.32 -2.73 9.88
C LYS A 35 15.34 -2.22 8.83
N GLU A 36 16.49 -2.87 8.76
CA GLU A 36 17.60 -2.55 7.84
C GLU A 36 17.52 -3.33 6.54
N ASP A 37 16.45 -4.15 6.38
CA ASP A 37 16.26 -4.96 5.17
C ASP A 37 16.13 -4.06 3.94
N LYS A 38 17.01 -4.28 2.97
CA LYS A 38 17.09 -3.50 1.72
C LYS A 38 16.10 -3.96 0.66
N THR A 39 15.33 -5.01 0.90
CA THR A 39 14.35 -5.56 -0.06
C THR A 39 13.13 -4.66 -0.28
N GLY A 40 12.95 -3.61 0.54
CA GLY A 40 11.78 -2.74 0.49
C GLY A 40 10.51 -3.35 1.11
N ILE A 41 10.61 -4.53 1.70
CA ILE A 41 9.45 -5.22 2.30
C ILE A 41 8.99 -4.58 3.60
N TYR A 42 9.92 -4.04 4.40
CA TYR A 42 9.57 -3.36 5.66
C TYR A 42 8.54 -2.24 5.45
N PRO A 43 8.72 -1.29 4.49
CA PRO A 43 7.71 -0.28 4.19
C PRO A 43 6.34 -0.86 3.80
N SER A 44 6.32 -1.97 3.06
CA SER A 44 5.07 -2.63 2.65
C SER A 44 4.33 -3.25 3.84
N ILE A 45 5.06 -3.90 4.77
CA ILE A 45 4.50 -4.44 6.00
C ILE A 45 3.97 -3.31 6.89
N LEU A 46 4.73 -2.24 7.04
CA LEU A 46 4.34 -1.06 7.81
C LEU A 46 3.03 -0.47 7.25
N ASP A 47 2.93 -0.32 5.93
CA ASP A 47 1.72 0.18 5.28
C ASP A 47 0.51 -0.73 5.50
N ALA A 48 0.68 -2.03 5.31
CA ALA A 48 -0.38 -2.99 5.58
C ALA A 48 -0.90 -2.86 7.01
N HIS A 49 0.00 -2.77 8.00
CA HIS A 49 -0.40 -2.55 9.39
C HIS A 49 -1.19 -1.25 9.63
N VAL A 50 -0.99 -0.21 8.83
CA VAL A 50 -1.78 1.04 8.94
C VAL A 50 -3.22 0.82 8.53
N PHE A 51 -3.45 0.09 7.45
CA PHE A 51 -4.76 0.01 6.79
C PHE A 51 -5.53 -1.28 7.06
N GLU A 52 -4.85 -2.34 7.51
CA GLU A 52 -5.53 -3.59 7.82
C GLU A 52 -6.35 -3.51 9.11
N PRO A 53 -7.55 -4.10 9.11
CA PRO A 53 -8.35 -4.21 10.32
C PRO A 53 -7.70 -5.21 11.30
N ASN A 54 -7.71 -4.85 12.58
CA ASN A 54 -7.41 -5.77 13.66
C ASN A 54 -8.54 -6.81 13.85
N GLU A 55 -8.39 -7.72 14.79
CA GLU A 55 -9.38 -8.76 15.11
C GLU A 55 -10.78 -8.21 15.46
N LYS A 56 -10.88 -6.93 15.84
CA LYS A 56 -12.15 -6.22 16.14
C LYS A 56 -12.69 -5.43 14.96
N GLY A 57 -12.09 -5.54 13.79
CA GLY A 57 -12.48 -4.82 12.58
C GLY A 57 -12.08 -3.34 12.54
N ALA A 58 -11.32 -2.86 13.53
CA ALA A 58 -10.83 -1.47 13.55
C ALA A 58 -9.44 -1.39 12.92
N THR A 59 -9.23 -0.43 12.02
CA THR A 59 -7.90 -0.17 11.45
C THR A 59 -7.11 0.82 12.31
N PRO A 60 -5.78 0.70 12.41
CA PRO A 60 -4.94 1.74 13.00
C PRO A 60 -5.13 3.11 12.35
N PHE A 61 -5.44 3.16 11.06
CA PHE A 61 -5.79 4.39 10.38
C PHE A 61 -7.05 5.07 10.96
N ASN A 62 -8.09 4.31 11.31
CA ASN A 62 -9.26 4.87 12.00
C ASN A 62 -8.91 5.38 13.39
N TYR A 63 -8.02 4.69 14.11
CA TYR A 63 -7.51 5.17 15.40
C TYR A 63 -6.78 6.51 15.24
N PHE A 64 -5.92 6.65 14.21
CA PHE A 64 -5.28 7.92 13.88
C PHE A 64 -6.31 9.03 13.61
N LEU A 65 -7.32 8.77 12.78
CA LEU A 65 -8.37 9.76 12.47
C LEU A 65 -9.11 10.26 13.70
N THR A 66 -9.31 9.40 14.69
CA THR A 66 -10.07 9.72 15.90
C THR A 66 -9.21 10.45 16.96
N ASN A 67 -7.92 10.16 17.03
CA ASN A 67 -7.07 10.57 18.15
C ASN A 67 -6.01 11.62 17.79
N ALA A 68 -5.71 11.80 16.49
CA ALA A 68 -4.72 12.80 16.07
C ALA A 68 -5.32 14.20 16.04
N LYS A 69 -4.51 15.19 16.37
CA LYS A 69 -4.88 16.61 16.18
C LYS A 69 -4.76 16.96 14.70
N LEU A 70 -5.89 17.07 14.02
CA LEU A 70 -5.98 17.35 12.59
C LEU A 70 -6.62 18.72 12.36
N THR A 71 -6.16 19.42 11.31
CA THR A 71 -6.90 20.57 10.77
C THR A 71 -8.09 20.07 9.94
N SER A 72 -9.08 20.92 9.69
CA SER A 72 -10.24 20.57 8.85
C SER A 72 -9.86 20.02 7.48
N ASP A 73 -8.84 20.60 6.82
CA ASP A 73 -8.38 20.14 5.51
C ASP A 73 -7.66 18.79 5.58
N GLN A 74 -6.91 18.55 6.65
CA GLN A 74 -6.29 17.25 6.90
C GLN A 74 -7.35 16.17 7.14
N GLU A 75 -8.33 16.48 7.96
CA GLU A 75 -9.43 15.55 8.25
C GLU A 75 -10.19 15.16 6.99
N LYS A 76 -10.51 16.13 6.12
CA LYS A 76 -11.13 15.86 4.82
C LYS A 76 -10.28 14.94 3.94
N LEU A 77 -8.97 15.25 3.81
CA LEU A 77 -8.04 14.43 3.02
C LEU A 77 -7.96 13.00 3.53
N TYR A 78 -7.80 12.82 4.84
CA TYR A 78 -7.66 11.48 5.41
C TYR A 78 -8.98 10.68 5.37
N LYS A 79 -10.14 11.32 5.52
CA LYS A 79 -11.44 10.67 5.29
C LYS A 79 -11.58 10.22 3.84
N LEU A 80 -11.18 11.07 2.88
CA LEU A 80 -11.13 10.70 1.48
C LEU A 80 -10.27 9.46 1.22
N TRP A 81 -9.09 9.39 1.84
CA TRP A 81 -8.19 8.23 1.74
C TRP A 81 -8.80 6.99 2.37
N ARG A 82 -9.34 7.11 3.60
CA ARG A 82 -10.01 5.99 4.28
C ARG A 82 -11.06 5.33 3.40
N ASP A 83 -11.89 6.16 2.76
CA ASP A 83 -13.05 5.70 2.01
C ASP A 83 -12.71 5.23 0.58
N ASN A 84 -11.49 5.51 0.10
CA ASN A 84 -11.12 5.27 -1.29
C ASN A 84 -9.72 4.66 -1.47
N THR A 85 -9.06 4.23 -0.41
CA THR A 85 -7.76 3.55 -0.56
C THR A 85 -7.95 2.21 -1.27
N LEU A 86 -7.00 1.87 -2.13
CA LEU A 86 -6.95 0.60 -2.83
C LEU A 86 -5.53 0.04 -2.75
N PHE A 87 -5.42 -1.16 -2.22
CA PHE A 87 -4.20 -1.97 -2.30
C PHE A 87 -4.44 -3.09 -3.31
N SER A 88 -3.57 -3.21 -4.31
CA SER A 88 -3.71 -4.23 -5.35
C SER A 88 -2.40 -4.46 -6.08
N PHE A 89 -2.45 -5.39 -7.05
CA PHE A 89 -1.43 -5.55 -8.06
C PHE A 89 -1.80 -4.72 -9.28
N PHE A 90 -0.83 -3.96 -9.78
CA PHE A 90 -1.04 -3.09 -10.91
C PHE A 90 -0.01 -3.35 -11.99
N GLU A 91 -0.45 -3.46 -13.24
CA GLU A 91 0.43 -3.42 -14.40
C GLU A 91 0.76 -1.96 -14.75
N VAL A 92 2.04 -1.66 -14.94
CA VAL A 92 2.50 -0.34 -15.40
C VAL A 92 2.25 -0.26 -16.91
N VAL A 93 1.40 0.68 -17.32
CA VAL A 93 1.04 0.86 -18.75
C VAL A 93 1.87 1.96 -19.41
N ASP A 94 2.04 3.09 -18.74
CA ASP A 94 2.78 4.23 -19.26
C ASP A 94 3.58 4.90 -18.14
N ILE A 95 4.85 5.22 -18.40
CA ILE A 95 5.73 5.92 -17.47
C ILE A 95 5.87 7.40 -17.77
N LYS A 96 5.61 7.84 -19.01
CA LYS A 96 5.66 9.25 -19.41
C LYS A 96 4.40 10.00 -19.01
N LYS A 97 3.25 9.34 -19.14
CA LYS A 97 1.96 9.76 -18.59
C LYS A 97 1.55 8.70 -17.57
N PRO A 98 2.06 8.78 -16.33
CA PRO A 98 2.00 7.67 -15.40
C PRO A 98 0.60 7.07 -15.29
N GLN A 99 0.46 5.84 -15.75
CA GLN A 99 -0.78 5.08 -15.75
C GLN A 99 -0.51 3.63 -15.37
N ILE A 100 -1.35 3.13 -14.49
CA ILE A 100 -1.35 1.74 -14.06
C ILE A 100 -2.73 1.13 -14.23
N VAL A 101 -2.81 -0.18 -14.38
CA VAL A 101 -4.07 -0.93 -14.46
C VAL A 101 -4.11 -1.96 -13.35
N ASP A 102 -5.15 -1.93 -12.55
CA ASP A 102 -5.42 -2.98 -11.57
C ASP A 102 -5.70 -4.31 -12.27
N ILE A 103 -4.87 -5.31 -12.04
CA ILE A 103 -4.97 -6.61 -12.75
C ILE A 103 -6.19 -7.44 -12.31
N VAL A 104 -6.80 -7.13 -11.16
CA VAL A 104 -7.98 -7.82 -10.65
C VAL A 104 -9.25 -7.28 -11.28
N SER A 105 -9.42 -5.95 -11.25
CA SER A 105 -10.63 -5.29 -11.76
C SER A 105 -10.52 -4.80 -13.21
N ASN A 106 -9.32 -4.84 -13.82
CA ASN A 106 -8.98 -4.23 -15.11
C ASN A 106 -9.25 -2.72 -15.18
N LYS A 107 -9.31 -2.05 -14.03
CA LYS A 107 -9.56 -0.61 -13.97
C LYS A 107 -8.27 0.19 -14.11
N PRO A 108 -8.21 1.17 -15.04
CA PRO A 108 -7.07 2.05 -15.19
C PRO A 108 -7.07 3.17 -14.14
N TYR A 109 -5.86 3.54 -13.69
CA TYR A 109 -5.63 4.66 -12.78
C TYR A 109 -4.52 5.55 -13.32
N LYS A 110 -4.81 6.84 -13.41
CA LYS A 110 -3.81 7.86 -13.69
C LYS A 110 -3.09 8.19 -12.39
N ILE A 111 -1.78 8.10 -12.40
CA ILE A 111 -0.94 8.33 -11.23
C ILE A 111 -0.24 9.68 -11.34
N ASP A 112 -0.13 10.41 -10.23
CA ASP A 112 0.54 11.72 -10.19
C ASP A 112 2.02 11.60 -10.53
N SER A 113 2.68 10.58 -9.94
CA SER A 113 4.05 10.19 -10.27
C SER A 113 4.29 8.73 -9.87
N LEU A 114 5.03 7.99 -10.67
CA LEU A 114 5.62 6.72 -10.23
C LEU A 114 6.71 7.03 -9.21
N LEU A 115 6.87 6.15 -8.22
CA LEU A 115 7.89 6.33 -7.20
C LEU A 115 9.28 6.34 -7.86
N ALA A 116 10.03 7.40 -7.64
CA ALA A 116 11.38 7.56 -8.19
C ALA A 116 12.38 6.49 -7.69
N SER A 117 12.01 5.77 -6.63
CA SER A 117 12.82 4.70 -6.04
C SER A 117 12.65 3.34 -6.72
N VAL A 118 11.72 3.20 -7.66
CA VAL A 118 11.44 1.93 -8.35
C VAL A 118 11.70 2.12 -9.84
N ASP A 119 12.71 1.41 -10.35
CA ASP A 119 12.98 1.35 -11.80
C ASP A 119 11.97 0.43 -12.47
N VAL A 120 10.83 1.00 -12.85
CA VAL A 120 9.72 0.28 -13.49
C VAL A 120 9.62 0.61 -14.97
N LYS A 121 9.19 -0.38 -15.74
CA LYS A 121 8.97 -0.28 -17.19
C LYS A 121 7.51 -0.62 -17.52
N PRO A 122 7.00 -0.15 -18.67
CA PRO A 122 5.71 -0.62 -19.15
C PRO A 122 5.67 -2.15 -19.26
N GLY A 123 4.63 -2.75 -18.71
CA GLY A 123 4.44 -4.19 -18.59
C GLY A 123 4.97 -4.81 -17.30
N ASP A 124 5.66 -4.05 -16.44
CA ASP A 124 6.02 -4.52 -15.10
C ASP A 124 4.78 -4.56 -14.20
N LEU A 125 4.78 -5.52 -13.28
CA LEU A 125 3.78 -5.61 -12.23
C LEU A 125 4.33 -4.97 -10.96
N ILE A 126 3.52 -4.14 -10.33
CA ILE A 126 3.82 -3.57 -9.02
C ILE A 126 2.73 -3.91 -8.02
N THR A 127 3.09 -4.12 -6.76
CA THR A 127 2.15 -4.10 -5.65
C THR A 127 2.19 -2.72 -5.03
N ALA A 128 1.05 -2.09 -4.92
CA ALA A 128 0.99 -0.72 -4.41
C ALA A 128 -0.32 -0.43 -3.68
N ARG A 129 -0.24 0.49 -2.74
CA ARG A 129 -1.41 1.18 -2.23
C ARG A 129 -1.54 2.51 -2.95
N ILE A 130 -2.71 2.73 -3.53
CA ILE A 130 -3.05 4.00 -4.16
C ILE A 130 -4.17 4.71 -3.40
N VAL A 131 -4.08 6.02 -3.36
CA VAL A 131 -5.10 6.91 -2.78
C VAL A 131 -5.43 8.03 -3.76
N PRO A 132 -6.66 8.55 -3.75
CA PRO A 132 -6.98 9.70 -4.60
C PRO A 132 -6.19 10.94 -4.16
N LYS A 133 -5.71 11.71 -5.12
CA LYS A 133 -4.99 12.97 -4.87
C LYS A 133 -5.91 14.03 -4.28
N ASP A 134 -7.14 14.06 -4.76
CA ASP A 134 -8.19 15.01 -4.36
C ASP A 134 -9.60 14.40 -4.53
N GLU A 135 -10.62 15.17 -4.20
CA GLU A 135 -12.02 14.76 -4.26
C GLU A 135 -12.52 14.40 -5.66
N LYS A 136 -11.87 14.88 -6.73
CA LYS A 136 -12.22 14.57 -8.12
C LYS A 136 -11.91 13.13 -8.48
N LYS A 137 -10.92 12.53 -7.79
CA LYS A 137 -10.44 11.15 -8.02
C LYS A 137 -9.97 10.89 -9.46
N ASP A 138 -9.61 11.95 -10.20
CA ASP A 138 -9.09 11.84 -11.58
C ASP A 138 -7.62 11.42 -11.60
N THR A 139 -6.92 11.66 -10.51
CA THR A 139 -5.49 11.36 -10.33
C THR A 139 -5.29 10.72 -8.98
N TRP A 140 -4.46 9.69 -8.95
CA TRP A 140 -4.14 8.91 -7.77
C TRP A 140 -2.67 9.06 -7.41
N VAL A 141 -2.33 8.73 -6.19
CA VAL A 141 -0.97 8.79 -5.67
C VAL A 141 -0.61 7.43 -5.11
N ILE A 142 0.56 6.93 -5.48
CA ILE A 142 1.16 5.77 -4.80
C ILE A 142 1.76 6.27 -3.49
N LEU A 143 1.39 5.68 -2.38
CA LEU A 143 1.98 5.99 -1.09
C LEU A 143 3.42 5.45 -1.03
N ALA A 144 4.32 6.21 -0.44
CA ALA A 144 5.74 5.87 -0.38
C ALA A 144 5.97 4.51 0.30
N GLY A 145 6.93 3.75 -0.24
CA GLY A 145 7.35 2.48 0.32
C GLY A 145 6.53 1.27 -0.10
N ASN A 146 5.51 1.44 -0.94
CA ASN A 146 4.52 0.41 -1.24
C ASN A 146 4.59 -0.16 -2.66
N ALA A 147 5.56 0.24 -3.46
CA ALA A 147 5.73 -0.30 -4.80
C ALA A 147 6.88 -1.33 -4.81
N THR A 148 6.54 -2.57 -5.07
CA THR A 148 7.49 -3.67 -5.30
C THR A 148 7.33 -4.13 -6.73
N SER A 149 8.41 -4.15 -7.50
CA SER A 149 8.38 -4.64 -8.89
C SER A 149 8.50 -6.18 -8.91
N TYR A 150 7.71 -6.81 -9.77
CA TYR A 150 7.72 -8.27 -9.99
C TYR A 150 8.09 -8.59 -11.43
N PRO A 151 8.75 -9.75 -11.68
CA PRO A 151 8.97 -10.24 -13.03
C PRO A 151 7.65 -10.46 -13.76
N LYS A 152 7.65 -10.22 -15.08
CA LYS A 152 6.45 -10.36 -15.92
C LYS A 152 5.83 -11.76 -15.86
N GLU A 153 6.65 -12.79 -15.70
CA GLU A 153 6.24 -14.19 -15.59
C GLU A 153 5.39 -14.44 -14.32
N ALA A 154 5.57 -13.63 -13.28
CA ALA A 154 4.77 -13.71 -12.06
C ALA A 154 3.31 -13.23 -12.28
N ILE A 155 3.06 -12.41 -13.32
CA ILE A 155 1.74 -11.81 -13.57
C ILE A 155 0.68 -12.86 -13.85
N GLU A 156 0.97 -13.79 -14.75
CA GLU A 156 0.00 -14.84 -15.15
C GLU A 156 -0.30 -15.79 -14.00
N MET A 157 0.73 -16.12 -13.21
CA MET A 157 0.56 -16.96 -12.02
C MET A 157 -0.29 -16.23 -10.96
N LEU A 158 0.00 -14.97 -10.68
CA LEU A 158 -0.77 -14.15 -9.75
C LEU A 158 -2.21 -13.95 -10.21
N LYS A 159 -2.46 -13.67 -11.49
CA LYS A 159 -3.81 -13.58 -12.04
C LYS A 159 -4.59 -14.90 -11.85
N SER A 160 -3.93 -16.03 -12.07
CA SER A 160 -4.54 -17.34 -11.85
C SER A 160 -4.88 -17.60 -10.40
N GLU A 161 -3.99 -17.29 -9.46
CA GLU A 161 -4.22 -17.49 -8.03
C GLU A 161 -5.28 -16.52 -7.47
N LEU A 162 -5.23 -15.24 -7.85
CA LEU A 162 -6.22 -14.24 -7.46
C LEU A 162 -7.61 -14.57 -7.96
N SER A 163 -7.74 -15.14 -9.18
CA SER A 163 -9.04 -15.56 -9.74
C SER A 163 -9.64 -16.78 -9.04
N LYS A 164 -8.82 -17.64 -8.40
CA LYS A 164 -9.27 -18.80 -7.63
C LYS A 164 -9.67 -18.46 -6.20
N SER A 165 -9.16 -17.35 -5.66
CA SER A 165 -9.41 -16.95 -4.29
C SER A 165 -10.76 -16.23 -4.19
N SER A 166 -11.78 -16.95 -3.70
CA SER A 166 -13.09 -16.40 -3.38
C SER A 166 -13.11 -15.63 -2.05
N TYR A 167 -12.01 -15.55 -1.35
CA TYR A 167 -11.84 -14.80 -0.09
C TYR A 167 -11.02 -13.54 -0.34
N GLY A 168 -11.44 -12.44 0.29
CA GLY A 168 -10.65 -11.20 0.29
C GLY A 168 -9.23 -11.52 0.74
N ILE A 169 -8.26 -11.28 -0.14
CA ILE A 169 -6.86 -11.56 0.15
C ILE A 169 -6.39 -10.51 1.15
N ASN A 170 -5.92 -10.97 2.30
CA ASN A 170 -5.29 -10.11 3.29
C ASN A 170 -3.98 -9.55 2.72
N GLU A 171 -3.76 -8.24 2.85
CA GLU A 171 -2.58 -7.55 2.30
C GLU A 171 -1.28 -8.15 2.83
N LEU A 172 -1.23 -8.47 4.13
CA LEU A 172 -0.06 -9.12 4.74
C LEU A 172 0.21 -10.50 4.14
N ASP A 173 -0.80 -11.26 3.79
CA ASP A 173 -0.63 -12.57 3.16
C ASP A 173 -0.06 -12.44 1.75
N ILE A 174 -0.49 -11.41 0.99
CA ILE A 174 0.08 -11.08 -0.32
C ILE A 174 1.57 -10.73 -0.16
N ILE A 175 1.89 -9.86 0.77
CA ILE A 175 3.27 -9.42 1.02
C ILE A 175 4.14 -10.59 1.46
N LYS A 176 3.65 -11.44 2.38
CA LYS A 176 4.32 -12.66 2.83
C LYS A 176 4.59 -13.62 1.67
N TYR A 177 3.57 -13.87 0.85
CA TYR A 177 3.71 -14.73 -0.32
C TYR A 177 4.75 -14.21 -1.30
N ALA A 178 4.67 -12.93 -1.66
CA ALA A 178 5.62 -12.29 -2.56
C ALA A 178 7.06 -12.35 -2.03
N TYR A 179 7.25 -12.17 -0.73
CA TYR A 179 8.56 -12.25 -0.09
C TYR A 179 9.13 -13.66 -0.11
N THR A 180 8.32 -14.68 0.19
CA THR A 180 8.78 -16.08 0.19
C THR A 180 9.10 -16.63 -1.19
N GLN A 181 8.55 -16.03 -2.26
CA GLN A 181 8.87 -16.41 -3.64
C GLN A 181 10.05 -15.65 -4.23
N ALA A 182 10.46 -14.54 -3.59
CA ALA A 182 11.60 -13.72 -4.02
C ALA A 182 12.96 -14.17 -3.41
N LEU A 183 12.93 -15.09 -2.44
CA LEU A 183 14.10 -15.73 -1.83
C LEU A 183 14.41 -17.06 -2.50
#